data_4dedc753d932bf71053d1f192efd7d9f
#
_entry.id   4dedc753d932bf71053d1f192efd7d9f
#
_cell.length_a   1.000
_cell.length_b   1.000
_cell.length_c   1.000
_cell.angle_alpha   90.00
_cell.angle_beta   90.00
_cell.angle_gamma   90.00
#
_symmetry.space_group_name_H-M   'P 1'
#
loop_
_entity.id
_entity.type
_entity.pdbx_description
1 polymer ?
#
loop_
_entity_poly.entity_id
_entity_poly.type
_entity_poly.pdbx_seq_one_letter_code
_entity_poly.pdbx_strand_id
1 'polypeptide(L)'
;KALKQKSDIYIINRENVDWLVTKSGIDFNFDMLIIDELSSFKSHTSKRFKSLLKIRPYFERVVGLTGTPSSNGLMDLWAEFRVLDLGERLGRYITHYRNEYFLPDKRNGAVIFSYKPQINAEERIYRRLADMTISMKSTEYLKMPELILNELEINLDEKDQMKYKRFKKEMVMTIQEK
;
A
#
# COMPACT_ATOMS: atom_id res chain seq x y z
N LYS A 1 -23.05 2.02 18.15
CA LYS A 1 -23.63 0.89 18.94
C LYS A 1 -22.67 -0.33 18.93
N ALA A 2 -22.19 -0.78 17.76
CA ALA A 2 -21.33 -1.98 17.67
C ALA A 2 -20.05 -1.91 18.54
N LEU A 3 -19.36 -0.78 18.58
CA LEU A 3 -18.15 -0.58 19.39
C LEU A 3 -18.38 -0.64 20.91
N LYS A 4 -19.63 -0.60 21.37
CA LYS A 4 -19.98 -0.73 22.81
C LYS A 4 -20.39 -2.15 23.18
N GLN A 5 -20.50 -3.06 22.23
CA GLN A 5 -20.78 -4.48 22.48
C GLN A 5 -19.46 -5.19 22.73
N LYS A 6 -19.41 -6.02 23.76
CA LYS A 6 -18.25 -6.87 24.02
C LYS A 6 -18.21 -7.95 22.95
N SER A 7 -17.10 -8.07 22.25
CA SER A 7 -16.84 -9.05 21.21
C SER A 7 -15.36 -9.41 21.22
N ASP A 8 -15.03 -10.60 20.75
CA ASP A 8 -13.63 -11.04 20.64
C ASP A 8 -12.94 -10.40 19.42
N ILE A 9 -13.70 -10.09 18.38
CA ILE A 9 -13.18 -9.52 17.13
C ILE A 9 -14.05 -8.33 16.71
N TYR A 10 -13.40 -7.23 16.35
CA TYR A 10 -14.01 -6.04 15.81
C TYR A 10 -13.48 -5.80 14.39
N ILE A 11 -14.38 -5.68 13.43
CA ILE A 11 -14.02 -5.45 12.03
C ILE A 11 -14.47 -4.06 11.61
N ILE A 12 -13.59 -3.33 10.97
CA ILE A 12 -13.86 -1.98 10.46
C ILE A 12 -13.25 -1.79 9.07
N ASN A 13 -13.95 -1.08 8.22
CA ASN A 13 -13.39 -0.68 6.93
C ASN A 13 -12.23 0.32 7.13
N ARG A 14 -11.15 0.13 6.39
CA ARG A 14 -9.95 0.97 6.45
C ARG A 14 -10.21 2.46 6.19
N GLU A 15 -11.24 2.79 5.42
CA GLU A 15 -11.67 4.18 5.17
C GLU A 15 -12.14 4.88 6.43
N ASN A 16 -12.65 4.12 7.38
CA ASN A 16 -13.18 4.64 8.65
C ASN A 16 -12.12 4.75 9.75
N VAL A 17 -10.87 4.40 9.51
CA VAL A 17 -9.79 4.46 10.52
C VAL A 17 -9.60 5.87 11.07
N ASP A 18 -9.61 6.90 10.21
CA ASP A 18 -9.49 8.29 10.67
C ASP A 18 -10.66 8.70 11.58
N TRP A 19 -11.88 8.35 11.22
CA TRP A 19 -13.06 8.58 12.04
C TRP A 19 -12.99 7.81 13.38
N LEU A 20 -12.58 6.56 13.33
CA LEU A 20 -12.44 5.72 14.53
C LEU A 20 -11.49 6.36 15.53
N VAL A 21 -10.35 6.86 15.07
CA VAL A 21 -9.30 7.44 15.91
C VAL A 21 -9.68 8.84 16.43
N THR A 22 -10.34 9.65 15.59
CA THR A 22 -10.52 11.07 15.87
C THR A 22 -11.90 11.44 16.44
N LYS A 23 -12.92 10.61 16.17
CA LYS A 23 -14.32 10.98 16.47
C LYS A 23 -15.13 9.92 17.20
N SER A 24 -14.69 8.67 17.25
CA SER A 24 -15.50 7.60 17.87
C SER A 24 -15.55 7.66 19.38
N GLY A 25 -14.53 8.25 20.03
CA GLY A 25 -14.38 8.27 21.49
C GLY A 25 -14.20 6.88 22.11
N ILE A 26 -13.70 5.91 21.33
CA ILE A 26 -13.42 4.56 21.81
C ILE A 26 -12.07 4.53 22.51
N ASP A 27 -11.99 3.79 23.60
CA ASP A 27 -10.74 3.44 24.25
C ASP A 27 -10.11 2.27 23.47
N PHE A 28 -8.86 2.46 23.03
CA PHE A 28 -8.11 1.42 22.30
C PHE A 28 -7.51 0.41 23.28
N ASN A 29 -8.35 -0.50 23.75
CA ASN A 29 -7.95 -1.60 24.64
C ASN A 29 -8.07 -2.92 23.86
N PHE A 30 -7.22 -3.10 22.86
CA PHE A 30 -7.16 -4.29 22.02
C PHE A 30 -5.73 -4.83 22.03
N ASP A 31 -5.58 -6.15 22.12
CA ASP A 31 -4.28 -6.80 22.16
C ASP A 31 -3.62 -6.82 20.78
N MET A 32 -4.42 -7.02 19.73
CA MET A 32 -3.93 -7.24 18.37
C MET A 32 -4.64 -6.35 17.34
N LEU A 33 -3.87 -5.86 16.40
CA LEU A 33 -4.35 -5.20 15.19
C LEU A 33 -3.99 -6.05 13.96
N ILE A 34 -4.99 -6.41 13.16
CA ILE A 34 -4.78 -7.06 11.88
C ILE A 34 -5.17 -6.07 10.78
N ILE A 35 -4.26 -5.83 9.86
CA ILE A 35 -4.46 -4.92 8.73
C ILE A 35 -4.53 -5.76 7.46
N ASP A 36 -5.74 -5.95 6.95
CA ASP A 36 -5.93 -6.54 5.64
C ASP A 36 -5.66 -5.50 4.55
N GLU A 37 -4.98 -5.91 3.49
CA GLU A 37 -4.46 -5.04 2.43
C GLU A 37 -3.59 -3.90 2.98
N LEU A 38 -2.48 -4.28 3.63
CA LEU A 38 -1.51 -3.35 4.22
C LEU A 38 -1.00 -2.31 3.23
N SER A 39 -0.85 -2.67 1.95
CA SER A 39 -0.47 -1.78 0.85
C SER A 39 -1.35 -0.54 0.71
N SER A 40 -2.57 -0.57 1.27
CA SER A 40 -3.44 0.60 1.33
C SER A 40 -2.91 1.73 2.24
N PHE A 41 -1.93 1.45 3.10
CA PHE A 41 -1.29 2.41 4.01
C PHE A 41 0.07 2.93 3.53
N LYS A 42 0.48 2.61 2.30
CA LYS A 42 1.74 3.03 1.69
C LYS A 42 1.96 4.56 1.62
N SER A 43 0.91 5.35 1.60
CA SER A 43 1.00 6.82 1.58
C SER A 43 1.14 7.38 3.00
N HIS A 44 2.38 7.70 3.39
CA HIS A 44 2.71 8.26 4.71
C HIS A 44 2.12 9.65 4.98
N THR A 45 1.69 10.36 3.95
CA THR A 45 1.05 11.68 4.07
C THR A 45 -0.46 11.59 4.29
N SER A 46 -1.08 10.44 4.02
CA SER A 46 -2.52 10.24 4.14
C SER A 46 -3.02 10.39 5.58
N LYS A 47 -4.23 10.92 5.73
CA LYS A 47 -4.89 11.03 7.05
C LYS A 47 -5.00 9.66 7.72
N ARG A 48 -5.39 8.65 6.96
CA ARG A 48 -5.55 7.27 7.42
C ARG A 48 -4.25 6.70 8.02
N PHE A 49 -3.11 6.87 7.33
CA PHE A 49 -1.81 6.46 7.85
C PHE A 49 -1.48 7.19 9.16
N LYS A 50 -1.62 8.51 9.19
CA LYS A 50 -1.33 9.33 10.37
C LYS A 50 -2.20 8.96 11.57
N SER A 51 -3.48 8.70 11.35
CA SER A 51 -4.41 8.29 12.39
C SER A 51 -4.07 6.89 12.91
N LEU A 52 -3.79 5.94 12.03
CA LEU A 52 -3.38 4.60 12.45
C LEU A 52 -2.09 4.63 13.27
N LEU A 53 -1.10 5.43 12.85
CA LEU A 53 0.16 5.55 13.56
C LEU A 53 0.01 6.14 14.98
N LYS A 54 -1.01 6.98 15.24
CA LYS A 54 -1.28 7.51 16.58
C LYS A 54 -1.73 6.43 17.55
N ILE A 55 -2.51 5.47 17.08
CA ILE A 55 -3.04 4.39 17.93
C ILE A 55 -2.17 3.14 17.93
N ARG A 56 -1.21 3.03 17.00
CA ARG A 56 -0.32 1.88 16.87
C ARG A 56 0.36 1.47 18.20
N PRO A 57 0.81 2.39 19.06
CA PRO A 57 1.45 2.04 20.34
C PRO A 57 0.54 1.35 21.35
N TYR A 58 -0.79 1.41 21.18
CA TYR A 58 -1.74 0.75 22.06
C TYR A 58 -1.90 -0.76 21.78
N PHE A 59 -1.40 -1.24 20.65
CA PHE A 59 -1.48 -2.65 20.27
C PHE A 59 -0.18 -3.37 20.60
N GLU A 60 -0.27 -4.45 21.32
CA GLU A 60 0.87 -5.30 21.63
C GLU A 60 1.38 -6.01 20.36
N ARG A 61 0.45 -6.53 19.55
CA ARG A 61 0.77 -7.24 18.31
C ARG A 61 0.10 -6.58 17.09
N VAL A 62 0.86 -6.45 16.01
CA VAL A 62 0.32 -5.97 14.73
C VAL A 62 0.72 -6.91 13.61
N VAL A 63 -0.27 -7.29 12.80
CA VAL A 63 -0.10 -8.15 11.62
C VAL A 63 -0.61 -7.41 10.40
N GLY A 64 0.18 -7.39 9.34
CA GLY A 64 -0.20 -6.84 8.04
C GLY A 64 -0.28 -7.95 6.99
N LEU A 65 -1.37 -7.99 6.25
CA LEU A 65 -1.60 -8.91 5.15
C LEU A 65 -1.60 -8.11 3.84
N THR A 66 -0.89 -8.59 2.84
CA THR A 66 -0.89 -7.98 1.50
C THR A 66 -0.41 -8.95 0.44
N GLY A 67 -1.02 -8.93 -0.71
CA GLY A 67 -0.56 -9.69 -1.88
C GLY A 67 0.55 -8.98 -2.67
N THR A 68 0.71 -7.66 -2.49
CA THR A 68 1.63 -6.82 -3.27
C THR A 68 2.29 -5.76 -2.41
N PRO A 69 3.27 -6.09 -1.56
CA PRO A 69 3.83 -5.16 -0.58
C PRO A 69 4.53 -3.95 -1.22
N SER A 70 5.10 -4.11 -2.40
CA SER A 70 5.84 -3.03 -3.10
C SER A 70 5.22 -2.67 -4.45
N SER A 71 3.92 -2.50 -4.50
CA SER A 71 3.16 -2.30 -5.75
C SER A 71 3.66 -1.13 -6.63
N ASN A 72 4.21 -0.07 -6.03
CA ASN A 72 4.81 1.07 -6.74
C ASN A 72 6.33 1.19 -6.47
N GLY A 73 6.94 0.11 -5.98
CA GLY A 73 8.38 0.04 -5.72
C GLY A 73 8.75 0.10 -4.24
N LEU A 74 10.03 -0.02 -3.98
CA LEU A 74 10.61 -0.15 -2.63
C LEU A 74 10.30 1.03 -1.69
N MET A 75 9.94 2.20 -2.24
CA MET A 75 9.62 3.38 -1.44
C MET A 75 8.36 3.18 -0.58
N ASP A 76 7.41 2.38 -1.05
CA ASP A 76 6.15 2.13 -0.35
C ASP A 76 6.36 1.35 0.96
N LEU A 77 7.36 0.46 0.99
CA LEU A 77 7.67 -0.40 2.13
C LEU A 77 7.90 0.39 3.42
N TRP A 78 8.48 1.59 3.33
CA TRP A 78 8.73 2.38 4.53
C TRP A 78 7.45 2.67 5.32
N ALA A 79 6.39 3.10 4.65
CA ALA A 79 5.15 3.45 5.34
C ALA A 79 4.45 2.21 5.91
N GLU A 80 4.45 1.11 5.18
CA GLU A 80 3.86 -0.15 5.61
C GLU A 80 4.57 -0.69 6.86
N PHE A 81 5.89 -0.78 6.83
CA PHE A 81 6.68 -1.26 7.97
C PHE A 81 6.71 -0.26 9.13
N ARG A 82 6.59 1.06 8.85
CA ARG A 82 6.45 2.06 9.89
C ARG A 82 5.20 1.84 10.76
N VAL A 83 4.13 1.32 10.18
CA VAL A 83 2.93 0.91 10.92
C VAL A 83 3.16 -0.39 11.69
N LEU A 84 3.87 -1.36 11.12
CA LEU A 84 4.06 -2.67 11.74
C LEU A 84 5.00 -2.62 12.96
N ASP A 85 6.15 -1.95 12.83
CA ASP A 85 7.23 -1.99 13.84
C ASP A 85 7.63 -0.60 14.40
N LEU A 86 6.87 0.43 14.11
CA LEU A 86 7.16 1.82 14.53
C LEU A 86 8.51 2.35 13.99
N GLY A 87 9.04 1.74 12.93
CA GLY A 87 10.28 2.14 12.27
C GLY A 87 11.53 1.55 12.89
N GLU A 88 11.42 0.44 13.56
CA GLU A 88 12.57 -0.28 14.13
C GLU A 88 13.53 -0.72 13.03
N ARG A 89 13.02 -1.28 11.91
CA ARG A 89 13.84 -1.81 10.82
C ARG A 89 14.19 -0.80 9.74
N LEU A 90 13.22 -0.05 9.26
CA LEU A 90 13.41 0.88 8.14
C LEU A 90 13.58 2.36 8.57
N GLY A 91 13.67 2.59 9.87
CA GLY A 91 13.88 3.92 10.42
C GLY A 91 12.56 4.67 10.69
N ARG A 92 12.63 5.52 11.72
CA ARG A 92 11.47 6.30 12.19
C ARG A 92 11.03 7.36 11.21
N TYR A 93 11.94 7.90 10.41
CA TYR A 93 11.71 9.00 9.48
C TYR A 93 12.00 8.59 8.05
N ILE A 94 11.11 8.94 7.12
CA ILE A 94 11.27 8.63 5.70
C ILE A 94 12.53 9.23 5.08
N THR A 95 13.02 10.35 5.63
CA THR A 95 14.27 10.98 5.19
C THR A 95 15.47 10.08 5.41
N HIS A 96 15.54 9.37 6.55
CA HIS A 96 16.60 8.40 6.80
C HIS A 96 16.55 7.24 5.82
N TYR A 97 15.35 6.69 5.61
CA TYR A 97 15.12 5.62 4.63
C TYR A 97 15.55 6.00 3.22
N ARG A 98 15.16 7.22 2.79
CA ARG A 98 15.57 7.76 1.48
C ARG A 98 17.09 7.90 1.36
N ASN A 99 17.73 8.49 2.35
CA ASN A 99 19.17 8.69 2.33
C ASN A 99 19.96 7.38 2.37
N GLU A 100 19.44 6.36 3.06
CA GLU A 100 20.10 5.06 3.21
C GLU A 100 19.99 4.18 1.97
N TYR A 101 18.84 4.22 1.27
CA TYR A 101 18.54 3.26 0.22
C TYR A 101 18.31 3.85 -1.17
N PHE A 102 18.22 5.17 -1.28
CA PHE A 102 17.87 5.82 -2.55
C PHE A 102 18.80 6.97 -2.89
N LEU A 103 18.82 7.31 -4.17
CA LEU A 103 19.46 8.51 -4.71
C LEU A 103 18.38 9.43 -5.31
N PRO A 104 18.54 10.76 -5.21
CA PRO A 104 17.72 11.68 -5.97
C PRO A 104 17.80 11.39 -7.46
N ASP A 105 16.67 11.35 -8.14
CA ASP A 105 16.61 11.08 -9.59
C ASP A 105 16.21 12.36 -10.34
N LYS A 106 14.93 12.77 -10.28
CA LYS A 106 14.47 13.99 -10.91
C LYS A 106 14.39 15.12 -9.88
N ARG A 107 15.05 16.24 -10.17
CA ARG A 107 15.06 17.40 -9.28
C ARG A 107 14.98 18.71 -10.08
N ASN A 108 14.45 19.75 -9.44
CA ASN A 108 14.56 21.13 -9.89
C ASN A 108 15.09 21.98 -8.71
N GLY A 109 16.33 22.43 -8.83
CA GLY A 109 17.02 23.09 -7.72
C GLY A 109 17.08 22.20 -6.47
N ALA A 110 16.53 22.69 -5.38
CA ALA A 110 16.48 21.99 -4.09
C ALA A 110 15.32 20.96 -3.98
N VAL A 111 14.35 21.00 -4.89
CA VAL A 111 13.17 20.12 -4.84
C VAL A 111 13.42 18.81 -5.59
N ILE A 112 13.30 17.69 -4.87
CA ILE A 112 13.45 16.34 -5.44
C ILE A 112 12.06 15.79 -5.71
N PHE A 113 11.78 15.43 -6.97
CA PHE A 113 10.49 14.89 -7.41
C PHE A 113 10.45 13.36 -7.40
N SER A 114 11.59 12.70 -7.66
CA SER A 114 11.68 11.25 -7.65
C SER A 114 13.01 10.75 -7.10
N TYR A 115 12.98 9.50 -6.68
CA TYR A 115 14.14 8.79 -6.13
C TYR A 115 14.30 7.48 -6.89
N LYS A 116 15.55 7.06 -7.10
CA LYS A 116 15.89 5.74 -7.62
C LYS A 116 16.63 4.93 -6.56
N PRO A 117 16.42 3.62 -6.48
CA PRO A 117 17.16 2.77 -5.56
C PRO A 117 18.68 2.84 -5.79
N GLN A 118 19.44 2.80 -4.71
CA GLN A 118 20.89 2.57 -4.77
C GLN A 118 21.18 1.13 -5.21
N ILE A 119 22.41 0.88 -5.61
CA ILE A 119 22.89 -0.48 -5.92
C ILE A 119 22.67 -1.35 -4.67
N ASN A 120 22.10 -2.54 -4.86
CA ASN A 120 21.77 -3.52 -3.80
C ASN A 120 20.80 -3.01 -2.72
N ALA A 121 20.07 -1.90 -2.95
CA ALA A 121 19.11 -1.37 -1.99
C ALA A 121 17.99 -2.38 -1.69
N GLU A 122 17.48 -3.04 -2.72
CA GLU A 122 16.44 -4.05 -2.60
C GLU A 122 16.86 -5.20 -1.69
N GLU A 123 18.02 -5.79 -1.94
CA GLU A 123 18.54 -6.87 -1.13
C GLU A 123 18.76 -6.45 0.34
N ARG A 124 19.31 -5.25 0.55
CA ARG A 124 19.54 -4.69 1.90
C ARG A 124 18.24 -4.49 2.65
N ILE A 125 17.19 -3.98 1.98
CA ILE A 125 15.87 -3.78 2.57
C ILE A 125 15.25 -5.13 2.94
N TYR A 126 15.18 -6.08 2.00
CA TYR A 126 14.58 -7.39 2.27
C TYR A 126 15.33 -8.17 3.35
N ARG A 127 16.64 -8.07 3.41
CA ARG A 127 17.42 -8.67 4.50
C ARG A 127 17.03 -8.13 5.87
N ARG A 128 16.74 -6.82 5.97
CA ARG A 128 16.28 -6.21 7.22
C ARG A 128 14.87 -6.61 7.63
N LEU A 129 14.05 -7.00 6.68
CA LEU A 129 12.65 -7.36 6.90
C LEU A 129 12.42 -8.86 7.07
N ALA A 130 13.44 -9.68 6.77
CA ALA A 130 13.32 -11.14 6.67
C ALA A 130 12.85 -11.82 7.97
N ASP A 131 13.19 -11.25 9.13
CA ASP A 131 12.83 -11.80 10.44
C ASP A 131 11.36 -11.59 10.83
N MET A 132 10.63 -10.68 10.14
CA MET A 132 9.24 -10.40 10.44
C MET A 132 8.29 -10.61 9.25
N THR A 133 8.80 -11.10 8.12
CA THR A 133 7.99 -11.30 6.91
C THR A 133 7.96 -12.77 6.51
N ILE A 134 6.78 -13.20 6.09
CA ILE A 134 6.57 -14.52 5.49
C ILE A 134 5.95 -14.29 4.13
N SER A 135 6.60 -14.80 3.07
CA SER A 135 6.05 -14.81 1.72
C SER A 135 5.50 -16.20 1.41
N MET A 136 4.23 -16.24 1.03
CA MET A 136 3.54 -17.48 0.69
C MET A 136 3.00 -17.38 -0.74
N LYS A 137 3.48 -18.24 -1.63
CA LYS A 137 2.93 -18.33 -2.98
C LYS A 137 1.80 -19.35 -3.00
N SER A 138 0.66 -18.98 -3.56
CA SER A 138 -0.51 -19.87 -3.66
C SER A 138 -0.18 -21.20 -4.35
N THR A 139 0.70 -21.19 -5.34
CA THR A 139 1.16 -22.39 -6.07
C THR A 139 1.95 -23.38 -5.22
N GLU A 140 2.53 -22.94 -4.11
CA GLU A 140 3.32 -23.81 -3.20
C GLU A 140 2.44 -24.51 -2.17
N TYR A 141 1.27 -23.93 -1.86
CA TYR A 141 0.38 -24.41 -0.79
C TYR A 141 -0.97 -24.92 -1.28
N LEU A 142 -1.39 -24.52 -2.48
CA LEU A 142 -2.68 -24.88 -3.05
C LEU A 142 -2.49 -25.63 -4.37
N LYS A 143 -3.32 -26.67 -4.58
CA LYS A 143 -3.45 -27.28 -5.91
C LYS A 143 -4.25 -26.34 -6.80
N MET A 144 -3.57 -25.45 -7.46
CA MET A 144 -4.18 -24.51 -8.40
C MET A 144 -4.41 -25.20 -9.75
N PRO A 145 -5.53 -24.95 -10.43
CA PRO A 145 -5.68 -25.34 -11.83
C PRO A 145 -4.63 -24.66 -12.70
N GLU A 146 -4.33 -25.27 -13.84
CA GLU A 146 -3.40 -24.68 -14.82
C GLU A 146 -3.92 -23.31 -15.29
N LEU A 147 -3.04 -22.32 -15.35
CA LEU A 147 -3.37 -21.02 -15.86
C LEU A 147 -3.49 -21.07 -17.39
N ILE A 148 -4.71 -20.92 -17.90
CA ILE A 148 -4.99 -20.85 -19.33
C ILE A 148 -5.12 -19.36 -19.71
N LEU A 149 -4.20 -18.85 -20.50
CA LEU A 149 -4.25 -17.50 -21.04
C LEU A 149 -4.88 -17.55 -22.43
N ASN A 150 -6.04 -16.93 -22.58
CA ASN A 150 -6.68 -16.74 -23.87
C ASN A 150 -6.49 -15.28 -24.31
N GLU A 151 -5.75 -15.05 -25.37
CA GLU A 151 -5.68 -13.72 -26.02
C GLU A 151 -6.87 -13.58 -26.99
N LEU A 152 -7.69 -12.56 -26.75
CA LEU A 152 -8.76 -12.14 -27.63
C LEU A 152 -8.35 -10.86 -28.35
N GLU A 153 -8.03 -10.96 -29.63
CA GLU A 153 -7.82 -9.77 -30.45
C GLU A 153 -9.17 -9.16 -30.84
N ILE A 154 -9.39 -7.93 -30.41
CA ILE A 154 -10.57 -7.14 -30.78
C ILE A 154 -10.13 -6.09 -31.78
N ASN A 155 -10.56 -6.24 -33.02
CA ASN A 155 -10.36 -5.26 -34.06
C ASN A 155 -11.52 -4.27 -34.07
N LEU A 156 -11.23 -3.02 -33.74
CA LEU A 156 -12.20 -1.92 -33.86
C LEU A 156 -12.42 -1.59 -35.34
N ASP A 157 -13.65 -1.23 -35.72
CA ASP A 157 -13.89 -0.68 -37.04
C ASP A 157 -13.14 0.67 -37.21
N GLU A 158 -12.99 1.11 -38.44
CA GLU A 158 -12.20 2.32 -38.79
C GLU A 158 -12.70 3.56 -38.04
N LYS A 159 -14.01 3.68 -37.87
CA LYS A 159 -14.68 4.82 -37.17
C LYS A 159 -14.33 4.82 -35.68
N ASP A 160 -14.42 3.67 -35.02
CA ASP A 160 -14.12 3.56 -33.61
C ASP A 160 -12.60 3.58 -33.33
N GLN A 161 -11.79 3.11 -34.27
CA GLN A 161 -10.34 3.26 -34.22
C GLN A 161 -9.89 4.73 -34.29
N MET A 162 -10.55 5.55 -35.14
CA MET A 162 -10.31 6.99 -35.18
C MET A 162 -10.74 7.70 -33.88
N LYS A 163 -11.89 7.35 -33.32
CA LYS A 163 -12.35 7.87 -32.01
C LYS A 163 -11.37 7.52 -30.90
N TYR A 164 -10.91 6.27 -30.86
CA TYR A 164 -9.94 5.81 -29.87
C TYR A 164 -8.61 6.54 -29.97
N LYS A 165 -8.07 6.72 -31.20
CA LYS A 165 -6.84 7.49 -31.46
C LYS A 165 -6.99 8.95 -30.99
N ARG A 166 -8.15 9.57 -31.28
CA ARG A 166 -8.45 10.94 -30.85
C ARG A 166 -8.55 11.02 -29.32
N PHE A 167 -9.29 10.11 -28.70
CA PHE A 167 -9.39 10.02 -27.23
C PHE A 167 -8.01 9.87 -26.56
N LYS A 168 -7.16 8.99 -27.08
CA LYS A 168 -5.81 8.78 -26.56
C LYS A 168 -4.92 10.04 -26.68
N LYS A 169 -5.14 10.87 -27.69
CA LYS A 169 -4.40 12.12 -27.90
C LYS A 169 -4.92 13.27 -27.05
N GLU A 170 -6.25 13.42 -26.98
CA GLU A 170 -6.89 14.56 -26.35
C GLU A 170 -7.30 14.31 -24.89
N MET A 171 -7.30 13.04 -24.47
CA MET A 171 -7.76 12.57 -23.14
C MET A 171 -9.20 12.99 -22.81
N VAL A 172 -9.98 13.35 -23.83
CA VAL A 172 -11.38 13.77 -23.73
C VAL A 172 -12.21 13.02 -24.77
N MET A 173 -13.37 12.50 -24.38
CA MET A 173 -14.32 11.86 -25.25
C MET A 173 -15.70 12.46 -25.05
N THR A 174 -16.33 12.91 -26.13
CA THR A 174 -17.76 13.31 -26.11
C THR A 174 -18.62 12.08 -26.35
N ILE A 175 -19.41 11.69 -25.35
CA ILE A 175 -20.39 10.62 -25.48
C ILE A 175 -21.67 11.25 -26.00
N GLN A 176 -22.10 10.89 -27.20
CA GLN A 176 -23.45 11.20 -27.69
C GLN A 176 -24.37 10.10 -27.17
N GLU A 177 -25.23 10.44 -26.22
CA GLU A 177 -26.36 9.58 -25.86
C GLU A 177 -27.29 9.46 -27.08
N LYS A 178 -27.67 8.22 -27.41
CA LYS A 178 -28.71 7.93 -28.40
C LYS A 178 -30.08 7.98 -27.76
#